data_8fc40ff350ba12118e109b6ad2e3f99d
#
_entry.id   8fc40ff350ba12118e109b6ad2e3f99d
#
_cell.length_a   1.000
_cell.length_b   1.000
_cell.length_c   1.000
_cell.angle_alpha   90.00
_cell.angle_beta   90.00
_cell.angle_gamma   90.00
#
_symmetry.space_group_name_H-M   'P 1'
#
loop_
_entity.id
_entity.type
_entity.pdbx_description
1 polymer ?
#
loop_
_entity_poly.entity_id
_entity_poly.type
_entity_poly.pdbx_seq_one_letter_code
_entity_poly.pdbx_strand_id
1 'polypeptide(L)'
;IVDSLVGSEMCIRDSCSVTALVILSSGVWTEKFDTTFSKTDMVILEGTYSDEENNDGTYKYPDHMSQLTNYVQSLNSDVNEFSGTIEVIDGKLTDTEITVLHSRSIAENIVIKDGNNLYSGELNISQGKITEAVVVEGKSLVSSAELTAKAFSQGTFGEYGGKLVAISLLLFAFSTAITWCYYGDRSTAYIFGEKAVFWYRNFYVLCFVLAAVIDTTIVWNIAYVSVALVSIPNLIALFFLRKEVKELSDEYKV
;
A
#
# COMPACT_ATOMS: atom_id res chain seq x y z
N ILE A 1 -19.15 -13.85 23.00
CA ILE A 1 -17.82 -13.72 22.32
C ILE A 1 -17.93 -14.18 20.86
N VAL A 2 -18.56 -15.36 20.58
CA VAL A 2 -18.73 -15.86 19.21
C VAL A 2 -19.57 -14.89 18.37
N ASP A 3 -20.70 -14.38 18.89
CA ASP A 3 -21.55 -13.43 18.19
C ASP A 3 -20.87 -12.09 17.88
N SER A 4 -19.96 -11.64 18.75
CA SER A 4 -19.19 -10.41 18.51
C SER A 4 -18.10 -10.61 17.45
N LEU A 5 -17.47 -11.79 17.39
CA LEU A 5 -16.48 -12.13 16.37
C LEU A 5 -17.13 -12.27 15.00
N VAL A 6 -18.25 -12.98 14.90
CA VAL A 6 -19.02 -13.12 13.66
C VAL A 6 -19.51 -11.76 13.16
N GLY A 7 -19.99 -10.89 14.06
CA GLY A 7 -20.42 -9.54 13.70
C GLY A 7 -19.26 -8.69 13.13
N SER A 8 -18.07 -8.76 13.73
CA SER A 8 -16.92 -8.00 13.25
C SER A 8 -16.40 -8.50 11.90
N GLU A 9 -16.35 -9.81 11.68
CA GLU A 9 -15.95 -10.38 10.38
C GLU A 9 -16.93 -10.03 9.26
N MET A 10 -18.23 -10.06 9.53
CA MET A 10 -19.26 -9.62 8.57
C MET A 10 -19.09 -8.14 8.22
N CYS A 11 -18.90 -7.25 9.20
CA CYS A 11 -18.68 -5.83 8.94
C CYS A 11 -17.44 -5.55 8.10
N ILE A 12 -16.32 -6.22 8.36
CA ILE A 12 -15.08 -6.07 7.58
C ILE A 12 -15.32 -6.53 6.14
N ARG A 13 -15.92 -7.70 5.94
CA ARG A 13 -16.19 -8.25 4.62
C ARG A 13 -17.16 -7.39 3.82
N ASP A 14 -18.22 -6.90 4.45
CA ASP A 14 -19.22 -6.05 3.81
C ASP A 14 -18.61 -4.70 3.43
N SER A 15 -17.83 -4.08 4.31
CA SER A 15 -17.11 -2.84 4.04
C SER A 15 -16.13 -2.99 2.86
N CYS A 16 -15.33 -4.05 2.84
CA CYS A 16 -14.41 -4.34 1.73
C CYS A 16 -15.16 -4.59 0.42
N SER A 17 -16.28 -5.32 0.46
CA SER A 17 -17.10 -5.61 -0.72
C SER A 17 -17.73 -4.34 -1.30
N VAL A 18 -18.30 -3.48 -0.46
CA VAL A 18 -18.87 -2.19 -0.89
C VAL A 18 -17.77 -1.31 -1.48
N THR A 19 -16.62 -1.20 -0.85
CA THR A 19 -15.49 -0.41 -1.36
C THR A 19 -15.03 -0.93 -2.72
N ALA A 20 -14.88 -2.24 -2.88
CA ALA A 20 -14.50 -2.85 -4.15
C ALA A 20 -15.54 -2.57 -5.24
N LEU A 21 -16.83 -2.68 -4.95
CA LEU A 21 -17.90 -2.37 -5.89
C LEU A 21 -17.89 -0.91 -6.32
N VAL A 22 -17.65 0.02 -5.40
CA VAL A 22 -17.55 1.46 -5.71
C VAL A 22 -16.35 1.72 -6.62
N ILE A 23 -15.18 1.14 -6.33
CA ILE A 23 -13.99 1.29 -7.16
C ILE A 23 -14.23 0.74 -8.56
N LEU A 24 -14.79 -0.47 -8.68
CA LEU A 24 -15.05 -1.11 -9.97
C LEU A 24 -16.10 -0.34 -10.79
N SER A 25 -17.18 0.13 -10.14
CA SER A 25 -18.26 0.84 -10.83
C SER A 25 -17.89 2.27 -11.24
N SER A 26 -16.94 2.90 -10.54
CA SER A 26 -16.49 4.25 -10.86
C SER A 26 -15.55 4.31 -12.07
N GLY A 27 -14.86 3.21 -12.42
CA GLY A 27 -13.85 3.18 -13.47
C GLY A 27 -12.51 3.86 -13.13
N VAL A 28 -12.39 4.49 -11.97
CA VAL A 28 -11.19 5.24 -11.51
C VAL A 28 -9.92 4.40 -11.50
N TRP A 29 -10.05 3.09 -11.36
CA TRP A 29 -8.93 2.15 -11.29
C TRP A 29 -8.13 2.03 -12.61
N THR A 30 -8.67 2.52 -13.73
CA THR A 30 -8.00 2.58 -15.04
C THR A 30 -7.53 3.98 -15.41
N GLU A 31 -7.90 5.01 -14.64
CA GLU A 31 -7.56 6.40 -14.95
C GLU A 31 -6.27 6.84 -14.26
N LYS A 32 -5.44 7.59 -15.00
CA LYS A 32 -4.23 8.21 -14.45
C LYS A 32 -4.56 9.61 -13.92
N PHE A 33 -4.12 9.91 -12.72
CA PHE A 33 -4.32 11.20 -12.03
C PHE A 33 -3.01 11.90 -11.74
N ASP A 34 -3.06 13.22 -11.68
CA ASP A 34 -1.93 14.01 -11.18
C ASP A 34 -1.72 13.70 -9.70
N THR A 35 -0.55 13.20 -9.37
CA THR A 35 -0.18 12.80 -8.00
C THR A 35 1.31 13.03 -7.74
N THR A 36 1.67 13.11 -6.46
CA THR A 36 3.07 13.15 -6.03
C THR A 36 3.57 11.71 -5.86
N PHE A 37 4.67 11.39 -6.49
CA PHE A 37 5.21 10.04 -6.50
C PHE A 37 5.91 9.71 -5.19
N SER A 38 5.52 8.60 -4.58
CA SER A 38 6.25 8.02 -3.47
C SER A 38 7.53 7.36 -3.99
N LYS A 39 8.67 7.66 -3.36
CA LYS A 39 9.95 7.04 -3.72
C LYS A 39 9.96 5.52 -3.57
N THR A 40 9.10 4.98 -2.72
CA THR A 40 8.97 3.53 -2.52
C THR A 40 8.26 2.83 -3.66
N ASP A 41 7.31 3.53 -4.31
CA ASP A 41 6.45 2.98 -5.35
C ASP A 41 6.86 3.43 -6.76
N MET A 42 7.96 4.18 -6.86
CA MET A 42 8.52 4.67 -8.11
C MET A 42 9.81 3.94 -8.45
N VAL A 43 9.93 3.53 -9.71
CA VAL A 43 11.14 2.91 -10.27
C VAL A 43 11.40 3.48 -11.66
N ILE A 44 12.65 3.79 -11.95
CA ILE A 44 13.12 4.24 -13.26
C ILE A 44 13.77 3.07 -13.98
N LEU A 45 13.28 2.75 -15.16
CA LEU A 45 13.71 1.63 -15.98
C LEU A 45 14.51 2.10 -17.19
N GLU A 46 15.44 1.27 -17.64
CA GLU A 46 16.13 1.45 -18.91
C GLU A 46 15.18 1.10 -20.07
N GLY A 47 15.20 1.92 -21.10
CA GLY A 47 14.37 1.72 -22.29
C GLY A 47 13.06 2.47 -22.27
N THR A 48 12.47 2.61 -23.46
CA THR A 48 11.18 3.29 -23.66
C THR A 48 10.07 2.27 -23.77
N TYR A 49 9.20 2.24 -22.76
CA TYR A 49 7.98 1.42 -22.72
C TYR A 49 6.76 2.32 -22.94
N SER A 50 5.70 1.75 -23.50
CA SER A 50 4.44 2.46 -23.74
C SER A 50 3.26 1.57 -23.35
N ASP A 51 2.29 2.15 -22.67
CA ASP A 51 1.00 1.57 -22.33
C ASP A 51 -0.14 2.16 -23.19
N GLU A 52 0.18 2.75 -24.34
CA GLU A 52 -0.82 3.26 -25.27
C GLU A 52 -1.77 2.15 -25.73
N GLU A 53 -3.07 2.45 -25.65
CA GLU A 53 -4.13 1.56 -26.10
C GLU A 53 -4.65 2.00 -27.49
N ASN A 54 -5.05 1.02 -28.27
CA ASN A 54 -5.79 1.22 -29.52
C ASN A 54 -7.26 1.53 -29.22
N ASN A 55 -8.00 1.99 -30.23
CA ASN A 55 -9.44 2.27 -30.09
C ASN A 55 -10.30 1.04 -29.73
N ASP A 56 -9.77 -0.16 -29.86
CA ASP A 56 -10.42 -1.44 -29.52
C ASP A 56 -10.09 -1.93 -28.10
N GLY A 57 -9.33 -1.17 -27.33
CA GLY A 57 -8.90 -1.52 -25.98
C GLY A 57 -7.73 -2.50 -25.91
N THR A 58 -7.06 -2.77 -27.04
CA THR A 58 -5.83 -3.56 -27.07
C THR A 58 -4.61 -2.64 -26.96
N TYR A 59 -3.53 -3.11 -26.34
CA TYR A 59 -2.29 -2.33 -26.27
C TYR A 59 -1.63 -2.24 -27.64
N LYS A 60 -1.16 -1.04 -27.98
CA LYS A 60 -0.41 -0.79 -29.20
C LYS A 60 0.92 -1.55 -29.24
N TYR A 61 1.52 -1.75 -28.08
CA TYR A 61 2.77 -2.49 -27.89
C TYR A 61 2.59 -3.61 -26.83
N PRO A 62 1.99 -4.77 -27.22
CA PRO A 62 1.70 -5.85 -26.27
C PRO A 62 2.96 -6.43 -25.60
N ASP A 63 4.09 -6.43 -26.31
CA ASP A 63 5.37 -6.92 -25.81
C ASP A 63 5.88 -6.04 -24.64
N HIS A 64 5.74 -4.72 -24.73
CA HIS A 64 6.10 -3.79 -23.66
C HIS A 64 5.27 -4.09 -22.40
N MET A 65 3.97 -4.27 -22.55
CA MET A 65 3.08 -4.55 -21.44
C MET A 65 3.35 -5.92 -20.81
N SER A 66 3.69 -6.94 -21.60
CA SER A 66 4.05 -8.25 -21.05
C SER A 66 5.38 -8.21 -20.29
N GLN A 67 6.38 -7.50 -20.79
CA GLN A 67 7.67 -7.29 -20.10
C GLN A 67 7.48 -6.54 -18.77
N LEU A 68 6.73 -5.44 -18.77
CA LEU A 68 6.44 -4.67 -17.55
C LEU A 68 5.62 -5.48 -16.55
N THR A 69 4.65 -6.28 -17.02
CA THR A 69 3.86 -7.15 -16.15
C THR A 69 4.73 -8.21 -15.48
N ASN A 70 5.64 -8.83 -16.23
CA ASN A 70 6.59 -9.79 -15.69
C ASN A 70 7.53 -9.15 -14.68
N TYR A 71 8.02 -7.94 -14.96
CA TYR A 71 8.84 -7.17 -14.01
C TYR A 71 8.11 -6.90 -12.70
N VAL A 72 6.89 -6.35 -12.77
CA VAL A 72 6.08 -6.02 -11.59
C VAL A 72 5.71 -7.28 -10.76
N GLN A 73 5.53 -8.43 -11.41
CA GLN A 73 5.23 -9.70 -10.74
C GLN A 73 6.49 -10.41 -10.23
N SER A 74 7.68 -9.81 -10.36
CA SER A 74 8.96 -10.42 -10.01
C SER A 74 9.21 -11.75 -10.73
N LEU A 75 8.70 -11.88 -11.94
CA LEU A 75 8.96 -13.00 -12.85
C LEU A 75 10.24 -12.70 -13.65
N ASN A 76 10.77 -13.68 -14.38
CA ASN A 76 11.88 -13.45 -15.29
C ASN A 76 11.48 -12.39 -16.33
N SER A 77 12.09 -11.21 -16.23
CA SER A 77 11.92 -10.11 -17.18
C SER A 77 13.28 -9.61 -17.63
N ASP A 78 13.37 -9.21 -18.90
CA ASP A 78 14.59 -8.57 -19.47
C ASP A 78 14.63 -7.06 -19.16
N VAL A 79 13.75 -6.58 -18.27
CA VAL A 79 13.66 -5.17 -17.88
C VAL A 79 14.69 -4.87 -16.82
N ASN A 80 15.55 -3.89 -17.09
CA ASN A 80 16.60 -3.46 -16.17
C ASN A 80 16.22 -2.15 -15.47
N GLU A 81 16.63 -2.04 -14.22
CA GLU A 81 16.55 -0.80 -13.48
C GLU A 81 17.68 0.14 -13.88
N PHE A 82 17.33 1.38 -14.19
CA PHE A 82 18.30 2.38 -14.61
C PHE A 82 19.27 2.72 -13.46
N SER A 83 20.55 2.83 -13.78
CA SER A 83 21.58 3.31 -12.85
C SER A 83 22.53 4.26 -13.59
N GLY A 84 22.56 5.51 -13.17
CA GLY A 84 23.35 6.54 -13.82
C GLY A 84 22.93 7.93 -13.39
N THR A 85 23.37 8.92 -14.15
CA THR A 85 23.03 10.34 -13.92
C THR A 85 22.18 10.83 -15.08
N ILE A 86 21.09 11.53 -14.78
CA ILE A 86 20.18 12.15 -15.76
C ILE A 86 20.17 13.64 -15.53
N GLU A 87 20.28 14.42 -16.61
CA GLU A 87 20.11 15.86 -16.56
C GLU A 87 18.63 16.22 -16.54
N VAL A 88 18.28 17.13 -15.64
CA VAL A 88 16.93 17.70 -15.51
C VAL A 88 17.00 19.20 -15.81
N ILE A 89 16.18 19.68 -16.72
CA ILE A 89 16.06 21.09 -17.08
C ILE A 89 14.63 21.55 -16.84
N ASP A 90 14.47 22.59 -16.02
CA ASP A 90 13.15 23.14 -15.66
C ASP A 90 12.14 22.06 -15.24
N GLY A 91 12.60 21.14 -14.39
CA GLY A 91 11.79 20.05 -13.86
C GLY A 91 11.50 18.91 -14.84
N LYS A 92 12.03 18.93 -16.06
CA LYS A 92 11.81 17.89 -17.07
C LYS A 92 13.05 17.05 -17.26
N LEU A 93 12.85 15.74 -17.37
CA LEU A 93 13.88 14.79 -17.75
C LEU A 93 14.30 15.03 -19.21
N THR A 94 15.58 15.16 -19.47
CA THR A 94 16.12 15.35 -20.82
C THR A 94 16.36 14.02 -21.55
N ASP A 95 16.51 12.93 -20.80
CA ASP A 95 16.73 11.60 -21.37
C ASP A 95 15.39 10.99 -21.81
N THR A 96 15.36 10.51 -23.05
CA THR A 96 14.19 9.89 -23.68
C THR A 96 14.25 8.36 -23.68
N GLU A 97 15.38 7.78 -23.26
CA GLU A 97 15.59 6.32 -23.26
C GLU A 97 15.28 5.68 -21.90
N ILE A 98 14.46 6.34 -21.11
CA ILE A 98 14.03 5.85 -19.79
C ILE A 98 12.52 5.83 -19.66
N THR A 99 12.01 4.95 -18.82
CA THR A 99 10.61 4.90 -18.43
C THR A 99 10.47 4.95 -16.91
N VAL A 100 9.60 5.82 -16.43
CA VAL A 100 9.30 5.91 -15.00
C VAL A 100 8.03 5.14 -14.72
N LEU A 101 8.11 4.14 -13.85
CA LEU A 101 6.97 3.43 -13.29
C LEU A 101 6.59 4.02 -11.94
N HIS A 102 5.30 4.25 -11.72
CA HIS A 102 4.74 4.58 -10.43
C HIS A 102 3.40 3.85 -10.25
N SER A 103 3.19 3.27 -9.07
CA SER A 103 1.95 2.53 -8.75
C SER A 103 1.56 1.50 -9.81
N ARG A 104 2.54 0.81 -10.40
CA ARG A 104 2.40 -0.22 -11.44
C ARG A 104 1.88 0.29 -12.79
N SER A 105 2.02 1.57 -13.06
CA SER A 105 1.70 2.19 -14.37
C SER A 105 2.87 3.02 -14.87
N ILE A 106 2.93 3.23 -16.18
CA ILE A 106 3.86 4.18 -16.77
C ILE A 106 3.43 5.59 -16.39
N ALA A 107 4.35 6.33 -15.79
CA ALA A 107 4.12 7.72 -15.38
C ALA A 107 4.20 8.66 -16.59
N GLU A 108 3.31 9.63 -16.63
CA GLU A 108 3.23 10.64 -17.66
C GLU A 108 3.42 12.05 -17.09
N ASN A 109 3.83 13.00 -17.93
CA ASN A 109 3.97 14.42 -17.58
C ASN A 109 4.80 14.63 -16.31
N ILE A 110 5.94 13.96 -16.22
CA ILE A 110 6.79 13.98 -15.04
C ILE A 110 7.39 15.36 -14.84
N VAL A 111 7.28 15.88 -13.63
CA VAL A 111 7.87 17.16 -13.19
C VAL A 111 8.63 16.93 -11.90
N ILE A 112 9.90 17.34 -11.88
CA ILE A 112 10.79 17.20 -10.72
C ILE A 112 10.93 18.57 -10.05
N LYS A 113 10.73 18.62 -8.73
CA LYS A 113 10.79 19.83 -7.92
C LYS A 113 11.75 19.68 -6.74
N ASP A 114 12.38 20.79 -6.41
CA ASP A 114 13.07 20.96 -5.13
C ASP A 114 12.29 21.97 -4.29
N GLY A 115 11.57 21.45 -3.31
CA GLY A 115 10.57 22.21 -2.57
C GLY A 115 9.48 22.78 -3.49
N ASN A 116 9.39 24.10 -3.62
CA ASN A 116 8.40 24.79 -4.46
C ASN A 116 8.92 25.17 -5.86
N ASN A 117 10.21 24.96 -6.15
CA ASN A 117 10.81 25.36 -7.41
C ASN A 117 11.02 24.16 -8.33
N LEU A 118 11.02 24.41 -9.64
CA LEU A 118 11.43 23.39 -10.63
C LEU A 118 12.91 23.07 -10.44
N TYR A 119 13.21 21.78 -10.40
CA TYR A 119 14.58 21.32 -10.26
C TYR A 119 15.31 21.44 -11.60
N SER A 120 16.57 21.92 -11.57
CA SER A 120 17.47 21.91 -12.72
C SER A 120 18.84 21.50 -12.23
N GLY A 121 19.39 20.43 -12.81
CA GLY A 121 20.68 19.87 -12.44
C GLY A 121 20.77 18.38 -12.74
N GLU A 122 21.86 17.76 -12.29
CA GLU A 122 22.07 16.32 -12.42
C GLU A 122 21.32 15.56 -11.32
N LEU A 123 20.66 14.49 -11.70
CA LEU A 123 19.92 13.59 -10.82
C LEU A 123 20.59 12.21 -10.84
N ASN A 124 21.06 11.76 -9.68
CA ASN A 124 21.70 10.45 -9.56
C ASN A 124 20.66 9.38 -9.25
N ILE A 125 20.68 8.33 -10.05
CA ILE A 125 19.76 7.20 -9.93
C ILE A 125 20.58 5.94 -9.69
N SER A 126 20.20 5.18 -8.68
CA SER A 126 20.80 3.91 -8.33
C SER A 126 19.72 2.84 -8.22
N GLN A 127 19.84 1.79 -9.04
CA GLN A 127 18.85 0.71 -9.07
C GLN A 127 17.42 1.25 -9.19
N GLY A 128 17.18 2.07 -10.19
CA GLY A 128 15.87 2.66 -10.48
C GLY A 128 15.36 3.70 -9.47
N LYS A 129 16.12 4.03 -8.42
CA LYS A 129 15.69 4.95 -7.35
C LYS A 129 16.50 6.23 -7.35
N ILE A 130 15.81 7.36 -7.18
CA ILE A 130 16.42 8.68 -7.05
C ILE A 130 17.06 8.80 -5.66
N THR A 131 18.34 9.19 -5.63
CA THR A 131 19.11 9.35 -4.38
C THR A 131 18.89 10.71 -3.72
N GLU A 132 18.65 11.75 -4.50
CA GLU A 132 18.42 13.11 -4.02
C GLU A 132 17.04 13.29 -3.35
N ALA A 133 16.96 14.31 -2.48
CA ALA A 133 15.73 14.65 -1.77
C ALA A 133 14.81 15.56 -2.60
N VAL A 134 14.46 15.12 -3.81
CA VAL A 134 13.54 15.83 -4.72
C VAL A 134 12.12 15.24 -4.63
N VAL A 135 11.15 16.05 -5.03
CA VAL A 135 9.75 15.66 -5.19
C VAL A 135 9.48 15.43 -6.66
N VAL A 136 8.90 14.28 -6.99
CA VAL A 136 8.50 13.93 -8.35
C VAL A 136 6.99 13.94 -8.43
N GLU A 137 6.45 14.67 -9.37
CA GLU A 137 5.02 14.75 -9.65
C GLU A 137 4.75 14.33 -11.09
N GLY A 138 3.56 13.83 -11.36
CA GLY A 138 3.13 13.45 -12.70
C GLY A 138 1.81 12.71 -12.68
N LYS A 139 1.42 12.18 -13.84
CA LYS A 139 0.21 11.37 -13.96
C LYS A 139 0.53 9.90 -13.87
N SER A 140 -0.15 9.19 -12.98
CA SER A 140 -0.08 7.74 -12.84
C SER A 140 -1.37 7.17 -12.30
N LEU A 141 -1.51 5.86 -12.31
CA LEU A 141 -2.56 5.20 -11.56
C LEU A 141 -2.37 5.49 -10.07
N VAL A 142 -3.47 5.67 -9.38
CA VAL A 142 -3.49 5.82 -7.92
C VAL A 142 -3.84 4.50 -7.26
N SER A 143 -3.37 4.30 -6.05
CA SER A 143 -3.57 3.05 -5.30
C SER A 143 -4.04 3.31 -3.87
N SER A 144 -4.46 2.23 -3.17
CA SER A 144 -4.77 2.28 -1.74
C SER A 144 -5.86 3.31 -1.37
N ALA A 145 -5.61 4.13 -0.36
CA ALA A 145 -6.57 5.11 0.17
C ALA A 145 -6.94 6.21 -0.84
N GLU A 146 -5.99 6.62 -1.68
CA GLU A 146 -6.22 7.63 -2.70
C GLU A 146 -7.18 7.14 -3.77
N LEU A 147 -7.02 5.90 -4.26
CA LEU A 147 -7.94 5.26 -5.20
C LEU A 147 -9.37 5.21 -4.63
N THR A 148 -9.49 4.79 -3.37
CA THR A 148 -10.78 4.75 -2.68
C THR A 148 -11.41 6.14 -2.58
N ALA A 149 -10.63 7.14 -2.17
CA ALA A 149 -11.11 8.52 -2.06
C ALA A 149 -11.57 9.09 -3.41
N LYS A 150 -10.82 8.84 -4.50
CA LYS A 150 -11.20 9.24 -5.86
C LYS A 150 -12.49 8.55 -6.30
N ALA A 151 -12.60 7.23 -6.09
CA ALA A 151 -13.78 6.46 -6.45
C ALA A 151 -15.06 6.97 -5.76
N PHE A 152 -14.98 7.23 -4.46
CA PHE A 152 -16.10 7.80 -3.72
C PHE A 152 -16.41 9.25 -4.12
N SER A 153 -15.42 10.03 -4.56
CA SER A 153 -15.61 11.40 -5.03
C SER A 153 -16.24 11.48 -6.41
N GLN A 154 -16.05 10.49 -7.26
CA GLN A 154 -16.75 10.41 -8.56
C GLN A 154 -18.21 9.97 -8.44
N GLY A 155 -18.57 9.37 -7.30
CA GLY A 155 -19.93 8.92 -7.02
C GLY A 155 -20.88 10.04 -6.59
N THR A 156 -22.02 9.63 -6.01
CA THR A 156 -23.13 10.51 -5.59
C THR A 156 -22.71 11.60 -4.58
N PHE A 157 -21.63 11.38 -3.83
CA PHE A 157 -21.14 12.30 -2.79
C PHE A 157 -20.22 13.41 -3.30
N GLY A 158 -19.77 13.39 -4.57
CA GLY A 158 -18.87 14.39 -5.13
C GLY A 158 -17.62 14.60 -4.24
N GLU A 159 -17.16 15.83 -4.09
CA GLU A 159 -15.98 16.16 -3.27
C GLU A 159 -16.07 15.72 -1.80
N TYR A 160 -17.27 15.52 -1.27
CA TYR A 160 -17.46 15.03 0.10
C TYR A 160 -17.13 13.53 0.24
N GLY A 161 -17.14 12.77 -0.86
CA GLY A 161 -16.79 11.35 -0.85
C GLY A 161 -15.39 11.09 -0.32
N GLY A 162 -14.39 11.84 -0.79
CA GLY A 162 -13.02 11.76 -0.30
C GLY A 162 -12.87 12.11 1.18
N LYS A 163 -13.60 13.14 1.65
CA LYS A 163 -13.62 13.54 3.07
C LYS A 163 -14.24 12.46 3.96
N LEU A 164 -15.30 11.82 3.49
CA LEU A 164 -15.95 10.72 4.19
C LEU A 164 -15.02 9.52 4.32
N VAL A 165 -14.29 9.17 3.26
CA VAL A 165 -13.27 8.11 3.29
C VAL A 165 -12.15 8.45 4.29
N ALA A 166 -11.65 9.69 4.29
CA ALA A 166 -10.61 10.12 5.22
C ALA A 166 -11.03 10.02 6.69
N ILE A 167 -12.26 10.45 7.02
CA ILE A 167 -12.82 10.33 8.37
C ILE A 167 -13.00 8.86 8.75
N SER A 168 -13.50 8.03 7.84
CA SER A 168 -13.67 6.60 8.06
C SER A 168 -12.35 5.90 8.34
N LEU A 169 -11.30 6.20 7.55
CA LEU A 169 -9.96 5.67 7.76
C LEU A 169 -9.38 6.09 9.11
N LEU A 170 -9.59 7.34 9.53
CA LEU A 170 -9.17 7.81 10.85
C LEU A 170 -9.85 7.02 11.98
N LEU A 171 -11.16 6.81 11.88
CA LEU A 171 -11.92 6.04 12.87
C LEU A 171 -11.50 4.57 12.90
N PHE A 172 -11.26 3.96 11.74
CA PHE A 172 -10.75 2.58 11.66
C PHE A 172 -9.36 2.45 12.26
N ALA A 173 -8.44 3.36 11.95
CA ALA A 173 -7.09 3.37 12.53
C ALA A 173 -7.14 3.51 14.04
N PHE A 174 -7.96 4.43 14.56
CA PHE A 174 -8.12 4.66 15.99
C PHE A 174 -8.72 3.43 16.70
N SER A 175 -9.80 2.85 16.18
CA SER A 175 -10.42 1.65 16.75
C SER A 175 -9.46 0.46 16.73
N THR A 176 -8.71 0.29 15.65
CA THR A 176 -7.70 -0.75 15.53
C THR A 176 -6.58 -0.59 16.56
N ALA A 177 -6.07 0.63 16.74
CA ALA A 177 -5.03 0.91 17.74
C ALA A 177 -5.49 0.56 19.17
N ILE A 178 -6.73 0.92 19.54
CA ILE A 178 -7.30 0.58 20.85
C ILE A 178 -7.45 -0.94 21.01
N THR A 179 -7.96 -1.63 19.99
CA THR A 179 -8.20 -3.08 20.04
C THR A 179 -6.89 -3.85 20.16
N TRP A 180 -5.87 -3.50 19.41
CA TRP A 180 -4.54 -4.12 19.53
C TRP A 180 -3.91 -3.85 20.89
N CYS A 181 -4.03 -2.65 21.44
CA CYS A 181 -3.58 -2.33 22.79
C CYS A 181 -4.28 -3.23 23.83
N TYR A 182 -5.59 -3.42 23.70
CA TYR A 182 -6.36 -4.28 24.58
C TYR A 182 -5.93 -5.75 24.52
N TYR A 183 -5.67 -6.29 23.33
CA TYR A 183 -5.15 -7.66 23.19
C TYR A 183 -3.79 -7.81 23.84
N GLY A 184 -2.91 -6.84 23.68
CA GLY A 184 -1.61 -6.83 24.34
C GLY A 184 -1.72 -6.71 25.86
N ASP A 185 -2.64 -5.91 26.38
CA ASP A 185 -2.94 -5.82 27.83
C ASP A 185 -3.30 -7.19 28.41
N ARG A 186 -4.21 -7.92 27.75
CA ARG A 186 -4.64 -9.25 28.19
C ARG A 186 -3.51 -10.27 28.13
N SER A 187 -2.72 -10.26 27.08
CA SER A 187 -1.55 -11.14 26.95
C SER A 187 -0.49 -10.82 28.01
N THR A 188 -0.22 -9.55 28.27
CA THR A 188 0.74 -9.09 29.27
C THR A 188 0.27 -9.44 30.67
N ALA A 189 -1.01 -9.23 30.98
CA ALA A 189 -1.59 -9.58 32.28
C ALA A 189 -1.49 -11.10 32.55
N TYR A 190 -1.72 -11.92 31.51
CA TYR A 190 -1.64 -13.38 31.61
C TYR A 190 -0.20 -13.88 31.87
N ILE A 191 0.81 -13.31 31.18
CA ILE A 191 2.20 -13.80 31.24
C ILE A 191 2.95 -13.18 32.44
N PHE A 192 2.78 -11.88 32.66
CA PHE A 192 3.60 -11.09 33.61
C PHE A 192 2.80 -10.52 34.79
N GLY A 193 1.49 -10.73 34.82
CA GLY A 193 0.58 -10.22 35.84
C GLY A 193 0.11 -8.78 35.62
N GLU A 194 -0.93 -8.38 36.36
CA GLU A 194 -1.64 -7.09 36.19
C GLU A 194 -0.73 -5.85 36.32
N LYS A 195 0.32 -5.93 37.15
CA LYS A 195 1.25 -4.80 37.35
C LYS A 195 2.08 -4.47 36.12
N ALA A 196 2.33 -5.44 35.25
CA ALA A 196 3.07 -5.26 34.00
C ALA A 196 2.28 -4.53 32.93
N VAL A 197 0.96 -4.53 33.01
CA VAL A 197 0.08 -3.86 32.03
C VAL A 197 0.35 -2.36 31.95
N PHE A 198 0.66 -1.72 33.09
CA PHE A 198 1.00 -0.30 33.10
C PHE A 198 2.24 0.00 32.25
N TRP A 199 3.30 -0.81 32.40
CA TRP A 199 4.53 -0.65 31.62
C TRP A 199 4.32 -0.96 30.13
N TYR A 200 3.52 -1.99 29.82
CA TYR A 200 3.15 -2.33 28.45
C TYR A 200 2.44 -1.17 27.76
N ARG A 201 1.44 -0.55 28.39
CA ARG A 201 0.70 0.58 27.81
C ARG A 201 1.60 1.77 27.50
N ASN A 202 2.49 2.13 28.44
CA ASN A 202 3.44 3.22 28.20
C ASN A 202 4.39 2.90 27.04
N PHE A 203 4.89 1.66 26.98
CA PHE A 203 5.74 1.22 25.88
C PHE A 203 4.98 1.22 24.55
N TYR A 204 3.73 0.76 24.52
CA TYR A 204 2.88 0.78 23.34
C TYR A 204 2.67 2.20 22.79
N VAL A 205 2.34 3.16 23.67
CA VAL A 205 2.17 4.57 23.26
C VAL A 205 3.50 5.15 22.73
N LEU A 206 4.62 4.83 23.38
CA LEU A 206 5.93 5.27 22.91
C LEU A 206 6.23 4.72 21.50
N CYS A 207 6.02 3.42 21.28
CA CYS A 207 6.20 2.80 19.97
C CYS A 207 5.26 3.40 18.91
N PHE A 208 4.02 3.75 19.28
CA PHE A 208 3.07 4.37 18.38
C PHE A 208 3.55 5.76 17.92
N VAL A 209 4.09 6.57 18.87
CA VAL A 209 4.68 7.87 18.54
C VAL A 209 5.93 7.72 17.67
N LEU A 210 6.81 6.76 18.00
CA LEU A 210 8.00 6.51 17.20
C LEU A 210 7.67 6.07 15.78
N ALA A 211 6.66 5.22 15.60
CA ALA A 211 6.22 4.78 14.28
C ALA A 211 5.69 5.92 13.40
N ALA A 212 5.21 7.01 14.00
CA ALA A 212 4.76 8.19 13.26
C ALA A 212 5.92 9.03 12.67
N VAL A 213 7.15 8.85 13.18
CA VAL A 213 8.34 9.62 12.78
C VAL A 213 9.33 8.79 11.95
N ILE A 214 9.25 7.45 12.05
CA ILE A 214 10.13 6.51 11.35
C ILE A 214 9.61 6.29 9.93
N ASP A 215 10.52 5.98 9.01
CA ASP A 215 10.16 5.64 7.63
C ASP A 215 9.18 4.46 7.58
N THR A 216 8.13 4.62 6.79
CA THR A 216 7.02 3.66 6.67
C THR A 216 7.51 2.27 6.23
N THR A 217 8.54 2.19 5.38
CA THR A 217 9.11 0.93 4.89
C THR A 217 9.70 0.10 6.04
N ILE A 218 10.41 0.76 6.98
CA ILE A 218 10.98 0.09 8.16
C ILE A 218 9.85 -0.46 9.04
N VAL A 219 8.79 0.34 9.25
CA VAL A 219 7.63 -0.07 10.07
C VAL A 219 6.95 -1.30 9.45
N TRP A 220 6.75 -1.33 8.14
CA TRP A 220 6.17 -2.48 7.44
C TRP A 220 7.04 -3.72 7.52
N ASN A 221 8.35 -3.60 7.34
CA ASN A 221 9.28 -4.74 7.45
C ASN A 221 9.24 -5.36 8.86
N ILE A 222 9.24 -4.53 9.90
CA ILE A 222 9.09 -5.00 11.29
C ILE A 222 7.73 -5.68 11.49
N ALA A 223 6.66 -5.13 10.94
CA ALA A 223 5.32 -5.70 11.03
C ALA A 223 5.26 -7.09 10.37
N TYR A 224 5.81 -7.28 9.16
CA TYR A 224 5.85 -8.58 8.49
C TYR A 224 6.61 -9.64 9.28
N VAL A 225 7.77 -9.30 9.83
CA VAL A 225 8.54 -10.21 10.69
C VAL A 225 7.74 -10.57 11.95
N SER A 226 7.08 -9.59 12.57
CA SER A 226 6.27 -9.80 13.77
C SER A 226 5.07 -10.72 13.50
N VAL A 227 4.36 -10.52 12.38
CA VAL A 227 3.25 -11.40 11.96
C VAL A 227 3.72 -12.82 11.71
N ALA A 228 4.87 -13.01 11.05
CA ALA A 228 5.46 -14.34 10.84
C ALA A 228 5.77 -15.04 12.18
N LEU A 229 6.36 -14.32 13.14
CA LEU A 229 6.68 -14.86 14.46
C LEU A 229 5.44 -15.24 15.27
N VAL A 230 4.37 -14.45 15.21
CA VAL A 230 3.09 -14.75 15.91
C VAL A 230 2.36 -15.93 15.26
N SER A 231 2.50 -16.10 13.95
CA SER A 231 1.84 -17.20 13.22
C SER A 231 2.37 -18.59 13.61
N ILE A 232 3.65 -18.70 13.96
CA ILE A 232 4.27 -20.00 14.32
C ILE A 232 3.59 -20.66 15.53
N PRO A 233 3.51 -20.01 16.73
CA PRO A 233 2.84 -20.62 17.88
C PRO A 233 1.37 -20.89 17.65
N ASN A 234 0.68 -20.04 16.85
CA ASN A 234 -0.72 -20.25 16.49
C ASN A 234 -0.91 -21.51 15.65
N LEU A 235 -0.06 -21.74 14.63
CA LEU A 235 -0.09 -22.96 13.83
C LEU A 235 0.20 -24.22 14.66
N ILE A 236 1.14 -24.13 15.59
CA ILE A 236 1.48 -25.23 16.52
C ILE A 236 0.25 -25.55 17.40
N ALA A 237 -0.39 -24.53 17.97
CA ALA A 237 -1.59 -24.71 18.79
C ALA A 237 -2.73 -25.35 18.00
N LEU A 238 -3.02 -24.88 16.78
CA LEU A 238 -4.03 -25.46 15.89
C LEU A 238 -3.72 -26.93 15.54
N PHE A 239 -2.45 -27.26 15.34
CA PHE A 239 -2.05 -28.64 15.07
C PHE A 239 -2.32 -29.57 16.25
N PHE A 240 -2.05 -29.14 17.49
CA PHE A 240 -2.35 -29.91 18.69
C PHE A 240 -3.85 -30.03 18.96
N LEU A 241 -4.61 -28.96 18.74
CA LEU A 241 -6.05 -28.89 18.98
C LEU A 241 -6.90 -29.46 17.82
N ARG A 242 -6.29 -29.95 16.74
CA ARG A 242 -7.00 -30.41 15.53
C ARG A 242 -8.10 -31.44 15.78
N LYS A 243 -7.94 -32.31 16.79
CA LYS A 243 -8.94 -33.32 17.14
C LYS A 243 -10.17 -32.68 17.77
N GLU A 244 -9.98 -31.80 18.74
CA GLU A 244 -11.04 -31.06 19.42
C GLU A 244 -11.81 -30.15 18.44
N VAL A 245 -11.11 -29.48 17.55
CA VAL A 245 -11.74 -28.66 16.50
C VAL A 245 -12.59 -29.52 15.57
N LYS A 246 -12.14 -30.73 15.21
CA LYS A 246 -12.90 -31.65 14.39
C LYS A 246 -14.18 -32.12 15.12
N GLU A 247 -14.06 -32.55 16.37
CA GLU A 247 -15.18 -33.01 17.19
C GLU A 247 -16.25 -31.91 17.34
N LEU A 248 -15.84 -30.67 17.67
CA LEU A 248 -16.73 -29.52 17.73
C LEU A 248 -17.38 -29.19 16.38
N SER A 249 -16.61 -29.29 15.28
CA SER A 249 -17.16 -29.04 13.93
C SER A 249 -18.17 -30.09 13.50
N ASP A 250 -17.98 -31.34 13.89
CA ASP A 250 -18.91 -32.44 13.57
C ASP A 250 -20.18 -32.32 14.43
N GLU A 251 -20.08 -31.83 15.66
CA GLU A 251 -21.22 -31.53 16.54
C GLU A 251 -22.08 -30.36 16.02
N TYR A 252 -21.46 -29.37 15.34
CA TYR A 252 -22.17 -28.21 14.75
C TYR A 252 -22.87 -28.53 13.41
N LYS A 253 -22.60 -29.69 12.81
CA LYS A 253 -23.21 -30.10 11.53
C LYS A 253 -24.51 -30.88 11.67
N VAL A 254 -25.06 -30.98 12.89
CA VAL A 254 -26.34 -31.65 13.16
C VAL A 254 -27.52 -30.68 13.03
#